data_6b148147a55a0770f539133e6508c129
#
_entry.id   6b148147a55a0770f539133e6508c129
#
_cell.length_a   1.000
_cell.length_b   1.000
_cell.length_c   1.000
_cell.angle_alpha   90.00
_cell.angle_beta   90.00
_cell.angle_gamma   90.00
#
_symmetry.space_group_name_H-M   'P 1'
#
loop_
_entity.id
_entity.type
_entity.pdbx_description
1 polymer ?
#
loop_
_entity_poly.entity_id
_entity_poly.type
_entity_poly.pdbx_seq_one_letter_code
_entity_poly.pdbx_strand_id
1 'polypeptide(L)'
;MNKKHIKNWTEIKLNDSWALFKIMSEFVEGYEKLSAIGPCISIFGSARTKVNDPDYKLTEKIAAGVASLGYGIITGGGPGIMEAANKGAQKVGGISVGLNIDFPFEQNANSYIDQDKLLNFQYFFVRKVMFVKYAQGFIVMPGGLGTLDELFEAMTLTQTDRISQFPIILVGKTYWKGLINWMKETLLKESKISPDDLNSFYLVDTQAEVLDCLSTFYAQDNFMPNF
;
A
#
# COMPACT_ATOMS: atom_id res chain seq x y z
N MET A 1 1.21 -44.06 13.93
CA MET A 1 1.01 -42.81 14.69
C MET A 1 2.30 -41.99 14.65
N ASN A 2 2.37 -40.96 13.81
CA ASN A 2 3.53 -40.07 13.70
C ASN A 2 3.60 -39.16 14.94
N LYS A 3 4.63 -39.37 15.78
CA LYS A 3 4.96 -38.43 16.85
C LYS A 3 5.38 -37.11 16.20
N LYS A 4 4.54 -36.09 16.25
CA LYS A 4 4.94 -34.71 15.95
C LYS A 4 6.10 -34.37 16.89
N HIS A 5 7.27 -34.11 16.34
CA HIS A 5 8.40 -33.57 17.11
C HIS A 5 7.96 -32.21 17.67
N ILE A 6 7.68 -32.18 18.96
CA ILE A 6 7.54 -30.92 19.70
C ILE A 6 8.95 -30.31 19.73
N LYS A 7 9.14 -29.20 19.01
CA LYS A 7 10.41 -28.47 19.06
C LYS A 7 10.72 -28.09 20.51
N ASN A 8 11.96 -28.31 20.92
CA ASN A 8 12.42 -27.93 22.25
C ASN A 8 12.34 -26.39 22.38
N TRP A 9 11.85 -25.88 23.50
CA TRP A 9 11.78 -24.43 23.78
C TRP A 9 13.13 -23.71 23.64
N THR A 10 14.23 -24.39 23.90
CA THR A 10 15.58 -23.85 23.72
C THR A 10 15.90 -23.59 22.25
N GLU A 11 15.52 -24.50 21.34
CA GLU A 11 15.71 -24.34 19.90
C GLU A 11 14.80 -23.21 19.35
N ILE A 12 13.58 -23.07 19.89
CA ILE A 12 12.66 -21.98 19.56
C ILE A 12 13.29 -20.64 19.93
N LYS A 13 13.79 -20.48 21.16
CA LYS A 13 14.42 -19.23 21.62
C LYS A 13 15.64 -18.82 20.80
N LEU A 14 16.48 -19.77 20.38
CA LEU A 14 17.63 -19.49 19.51
C LEU A 14 17.17 -19.00 18.13
N ASN A 15 16.13 -19.63 17.57
CA ASN A 15 15.57 -19.19 16.28
C ASN A 15 14.93 -17.81 16.37
N ASP A 16 14.28 -17.48 17.49
CA ASP A 16 13.68 -16.16 17.71
C ASP A 16 14.73 -15.04 17.76
N SER A 17 15.88 -15.31 18.39
CA SER A 17 16.99 -14.35 18.43
C SER A 17 17.54 -14.07 17.01
N TRP A 18 17.71 -15.11 16.19
CA TRP A 18 18.13 -14.94 14.80
C TRP A 18 17.06 -14.26 13.93
N ALA A 19 15.77 -14.51 14.18
CA ALA A 19 14.67 -13.83 13.52
C ALA A 19 14.72 -12.33 13.77
N LEU A 20 15.06 -11.90 15.00
CA LEU A 20 15.18 -10.48 15.33
C LEU A 20 16.26 -9.78 14.47
N PHE A 21 17.44 -10.41 14.29
CA PHE A 21 18.48 -9.84 13.42
C PHE A 21 18.03 -9.72 11.97
N LYS A 22 17.28 -10.70 11.45
CA LYS A 22 16.70 -10.62 10.11
C LYS A 22 15.69 -9.49 9.98
N ILE A 23 14.80 -9.33 10.96
CA ILE A 23 13.83 -8.23 11.01
C ILE A 23 14.56 -6.88 10.99
N MET A 24 15.57 -6.73 11.84
CA MET A 24 16.39 -5.51 11.87
C MET A 24 17.09 -5.25 10.53
N SER A 25 17.62 -6.29 9.89
CA SER A 25 18.26 -6.17 8.58
C SER A 25 17.29 -5.67 7.50
N GLU A 26 16.06 -6.16 7.48
CA GLU A 26 15.03 -5.69 6.53
C GLU A 26 14.64 -4.22 6.78
N PHE A 27 14.56 -3.79 8.05
CA PHE A 27 14.35 -2.37 8.37
C PHE A 27 15.50 -1.50 7.90
N VAL A 28 16.74 -1.90 8.16
CA VAL A 28 17.94 -1.15 7.74
C VAL A 28 17.98 -1.02 6.22
N GLU A 29 17.81 -2.13 5.49
CA GLU A 29 17.80 -2.14 4.03
C GLU A 29 16.66 -1.27 3.46
N GLY A 30 15.46 -1.38 4.04
CA GLY A 30 14.30 -0.58 3.63
C GLY A 30 14.55 0.92 3.83
N TYR A 31 15.07 1.31 4.97
CA TYR A 31 15.38 2.72 5.27
C TYR A 31 16.50 3.27 4.39
N GLU A 32 17.55 2.50 4.16
CA GLU A 32 18.66 2.90 3.30
C GLU A 32 18.20 3.14 1.86
N LYS A 33 17.52 2.15 1.26
CA LYS A 33 17.09 2.22 -0.14
C LYS A 33 15.97 3.24 -0.39
N LEU A 34 15.04 3.38 0.55
CA LEU A 34 13.88 4.24 0.35
C LEU A 34 14.08 5.69 0.83
N SER A 35 15.16 5.99 1.55
CA SER A 35 15.42 7.36 2.04
C SER A 35 15.61 8.41 0.92
N ALA A 36 15.96 7.98 -0.28
CA ALA A 36 16.27 8.84 -1.42
C ALA A 36 15.18 8.91 -2.51
N ILE A 37 14.00 8.23 -2.31
CA ILE A 37 12.99 8.14 -3.37
C ILE A 37 12.10 9.39 -3.51
N GLY A 38 12.17 10.34 -2.58
CA GLY A 38 11.28 11.51 -2.57
C GLY A 38 9.83 11.16 -2.17
N PRO A 39 8.88 12.10 -2.35
CA PRO A 39 7.48 11.86 -2.01
C PRO A 39 6.86 10.84 -2.95
N CYS A 40 6.19 9.84 -2.40
CA CYS A 40 5.56 8.76 -3.16
C CYS A 40 4.08 8.58 -2.80
N ILE A 41 3.31 8.01 -3.73
CA ILE A 41 1.95 7.54 -3.50
C ILE A 41 1.94 6.02 -3.57
N SER A 42 1.40 5.36 -2.54
CA SER A 42 1.22 3.91 -2.54
C SER A 42 -0.09 3.53 -3.22
N ILE A 43 -0.03 2.58 -4.17
CA ILE A 43 -1.20 2.09 -4.91
C ILE A 43 -1.42 0.61 -4.61
N PHE A 44 -2.60 0.30 -4.09
CA PHE A 44 -3.04 -1.05 -3.73
C PHE A 44 -4.21 -1.53 -4.58
N GLY A 45 -4.32 -2.82 -4.78
CA GLY A 45 -5.42 -3.44 -5.50
C GLY A 45 -5.19 -4.91 -5.78
N SER A 46 -6.10 -5.52 -6.53
CA SER A 46 -6.07 -6.94 -6.81
C SER A 46 -4.90 -7.37 -7.70
N ALA A 47 -4.13 -8.36 -7.25
CA ALA A 47 -3.13 -9.05 -8.07
C ALA A 47 -3.75 -9.91 -9.19
N ARG A 48 -5.08 -10.12 -9.17
CA ARG A 48 -5.81 -10.96 -10.13
C ARG A 48 -6.41 -10.17 -11.29
N THR A 49 -6.35 -8.85 -11.26
CA THR A 49 -6.86 -7.98 -12.33
C THR A 49 -6.07 -8.20 -13.61
N LYS A 50 -6.76 -8.47 -14.70
CA LYS A 50 -6.12 -8.77 -16.01
C LYS A 50 -5.78 -7.48 -16.75
N VAL A 51 -4.78 -7.52 -17.63
CA VAL A 51 -4.31 -6.37 -18.43
C VAL A 51 -5.43 -5.69 -19.26
N ASN A 52 -6.42 -6.46 -19.71
CA ASN A 52 -7.55 -5.94 -20.49
C ASN A 52 -8.70 -5.38 -19.64
N ASP A 53 -8.62 -5.53 -18.32
CA ASP A 53 -9.64 -5.07 -17.38
C ASP A 53 -9.69 -3.52 -17.35
N PRO A 54 -10.88 -2.92 -17.24
CA PRO A 54 -11.03 -1.47 -17.05
C PRO A 54 -10.24 -0.92 -15.87
N ASP A 55 -10.21 -1.64 -14.73
CA ASP A 55 -9.50 -1.22 -13.52
C ASP A 55 -7.97 -1.20 -13.75
N TYR A 56 -7.42 -2.17 -14.50
CA TYR A 56 -6.00 -2.15 -14.87
C TYR A 56 -5.65 -0.90 -15.68
N LYS A 57 -6.45 -0.62 -16.73
CA LYS A 57 -6.25 0.54 -17.61
C LYS A 57 -6.43 1.88 -16.88
N LEU A 58 -7.39 1.93 -15.97
CA LEU A 58 -7.60 3.10 -15.13
C LEU A 58 -6.42 3.32 -14.18
N THR A 59 -5.94 2.25 -13.53
CA THR A 59 -4.77 2.31 -12.64
C THR A 59 -3.51 2.78 -13.37
N GLU A 60 -3.24 2.26 -14.58
CA GLU A 60 -2.11 2.72 -15.42
C GLU A 60 -2.19 4.23 -15.69
N LYS A 61 -3.39 4.73 -16.02
CA LYS A 61 -3.60 6.18 -16.24
C LYS A 61 -3.43 6.98 -14.95
N ILE A 62 -4.03 6.53 -13.84
CA ILE A 62 -3.90 7.19 -12.53
C ILE A 62 -2.44 7.31 -12.15
N ALA A 63 -1.68 6.22 -12.18
CA ALA A 63 -0.27 6.20 -11.81
C ALA A 63 0.59 7.10 -12.71
N ALA A 64 0.33 7.13 -14.02
CA ALA A 64 0.99 8.06 -14.93
C ALA A 64 0.67 9.52 -14.59
N GLY A 65 -0.57 9.85 -14.27
CA GLY A 65 -0.98 11.19 -13.84
C GLY A 65 -0.31 11.61 -12.53
N VAL A 66 -0.32 10.72 -11.53
CA VAL A 66 0.32 10.95 -10.22
C VAL A 66 1.84 11.15 -10.39
N ALA A 67 2.50 10.32 -11.21
CA ALA A 67 3.92 10.47 -11.50
C ALA A 67 4.23 11.79 -12.24
N SER A 68 3.33 12.25 -13.10
CA SER A 68 3.46 13.54 -13.78
C SER A 68 3.30 14.75 -12.83
N LEU A 69 2.69 14.56 -11.65
CA LEU A 69 2.67 15.57 -10.59
C LEU A 69 3.98 15.58 -9.75
N GLY A 70 4.93 14.69 -10.03
CA GLY A 70 6.21 14.62 -9.34
C GLY A 70 6.28 13.60 -8.20
N TYR A 71 5.24 12.79 -8.00
CA TYR A 71 5.27 11.71 -7.00
C TYR A 71 5.84 10.42 -7.57
N GLY A 72 6.64 9.70 -6.78
CA GLY A 72 6.94 8.30 -7.06
C GLY A 72 5.73 7.39 -6.80
N ILE A 73 5.74 6.20 -7.40
CA ILE A 73 4.70 5.18 -7.18
C ILE A 73 5.29 4.00 -6.41
N ILE A 74 4.68 3.66 -5.28
CA ILE A 74 5.00 2.47 -4.49
C ILE A 74 3.89 1.44 -4.68
N THR A 75 4.27 0.20 -4.94
CA THR A 75 3.35 -0.95 -4.97
C THR A 75 3.94 -2.15 -4.25
N GLY A 76 3.13 -3.22 -4.08
CA GLY A 76 3.62 -4.51 -3.61
C GLY A 76 4.44 -5.30 -4.64
N GLY A 77 4.74 -4.74 -5.80
CA GLY A 77 5.64 -5.32 -6.80
C GLY A 77 5.07 -6.49 -7.60
N GLY A 78 3.87 -6.97 -7.30
CA GLY A 78 3.24 -8.11 -7.95
C GLY A 78 2.51 -7.78 -9.26
N PRO A 79 1.73 -8.74 -9.79
CA PRO A 79 0.93 -8.56 -11.00
C PRO A 79 -0.35 -7.74 -10.77
N GLY A 80 -1.16 -7.58 -11.79
CA GLY A 80 -2.48 -6.96 -11.75
C GLY A 80 -2.42 -5.45 -11.51
N ILE A 81 -3.12 -4.95 -10.51
CA ILE A 81 -3.15 -3.51 -10.20
C ILE A 81 -1.75 -2.97 -9.86
N MET A 82 -0.92 -3.74 -9.16
CA MET A 82 0.45 -3.35 -8.83
C MET A 82 1.30 -3.16 -10.09
N GLU A 83 1.21 -4.12 -11.03
CA GLU A 83 1.87 -4.02 -12.34
C GLU A 83 1.36 -2.82 -13.14
N ALA A 84 0.05 -2.60 -13.19
CA ALA A 84 -0.55 -1.47 -13.89
C ALA A 84 -0.02 -0.13 -13.34
N ALA A 85 0.11 -0.01 -12.02
CA ALA A 85 0.60 1.18 -11.37
C ALA A 85 2.10 1.43 -11.67
N ASN A 86 2.94 0.42 -11.52
CA ASN A 86 4.36 0.52 -11.87
C ASN A 86 4.57 0.86 -13.36
N LYS A 87 3.80 0.21 -14.24
CA LYS A 87 3.82 0.51 -15.69
C LYS A 87 3.43 1.94 -16.00
N GLY A 88 2.39 2.46 -15.33
CA GLY A 88 1.96 3.85 -15.49
C GLY A 88 3.05 4.84 -15.10
N ALA A 89 3.74 4.62 -13.97
CA ALA A 89 4.86 5.44 -13.53
C ALA A 89 6.02 5.41 -14.54
N GLN A 90 6.46 4.21 -14.94
CA GLN A 90 7.58 4.04 -15.88
C GLN A 90 7.30 4.70 -17.24
N LYS A 91 6.05 4.65 -17.72
CA LYS A 91 5.64 5.22 -19.02
C LYS A 91 5.91 6.72 -19.15
N VAL A 92 5.92 7.44 -18.04
CA VAL A 92 6.17 8.88 -17.98
C VAL A 92 7.54 9.21 -17.38
N GLY A 93 8.39 8.21 -17.16
CA GLY A 93 9.72 8.39 -16.57
C GLY A 93 9.69 8.71 -15.07
N GLY A 94 8.59 8.37 -14.39
CA GLY A 94 8.43 8.54 -12.95
C GLY A 94 9.10 7.41 -12.15
N ILE A 95 9.36 7.67 -10.87
CA ILE A 95 9.93 6.68 -9.93
C ILE A 95 8.94 5.54 -9.70
N SER A 96 9.42 4.30 -9.86
CA SER A 96 8.63 3.08 -9.75
C SER A 96 9.23 2.11 -8.73
N VAL A 97 8.58 2.00 -7.56
CA VAL A 97 9.06 1.23 -6.40
C VAL A 97 8.24 -0.04 -6.23
N GLY A 98 8.89 -1.14 -5.92
CA GLY A 98 8.26 -2.42 -5.58
C GLY A 98 8.67 -2.90 -4.19
N LEU A 99 7.72 -3.03 -3.28
CA LEU A 99 7.91 -3.65 -1.97
C LEU A 99 7.34 -5.07 -2.02
N ASN A 100 8.12 -6.00 -2.53
CA ASN A 100 7.70 -7.38 -2.71
C ASN A 100 7.73 -8.16 -1.39
N ILE A 101 7.02 -9.27 -1.33
CA ILE A 101 7.03 -10.21 -0.21
C ILE A 101 7.46 -11.58 -0.72
N ASP A 102 8.38 -12.22 -0.03
CA ASP A 102 8.81 -13.57 -0.35
C ASP A 102 7.70 -14.56 0.00
N PHE A 103 7.01 -15.07 -1.02
CA PHE A 103 6.07 -16.17 -0.87
C PHE A 103 6.77 -17.50 -1.10
N PRO A 104 6.31 -18.59 -0.42
CA PRO A 104 6.79 -19.95 -0.69
C PRO A 104 6.55 -20.43 -2.13
N PHE A 105 5.68 -19.75 -2.87
CA PHE A 105 5.42 -19.97 -4.29
C PHE A 105 5.88 -18.72 -5.04
N GLU A 106 6.76 -18.90 -6.03
CA GLU A 106 7.37 -17.82 -6.80
C GLU A 106 6.33 -16.82 -7.32
N GLN A 107 6.30 -15.63 -6.73
CA GLN A 107 5.66 -14.46 -7.32
C GLN A 107 6.78 -13.54 -7.78
N ASN A 108 7.12 -13.62 -9.07
CA ASN A 108 8.11 -12.72 -9.65
C ASN A 108 7.61 -11.28 -9.59
N ALA A 109 8.51 -10.37 -9.23
CA ALA A 109 8.23 -8.95 -9.31
C ALA A 109 7.91 -8.56 -10.77
N ASN A 110 7.00 -7.59 -10.95
CA ASN A 110 6.68 -7.11 -12.29
C ASN A 110 7.86 -6.33 -12.90
N SER A 111 7.96 -6.33 -14.23
CA SER A 111 9.09 -5.78 -14.98
C SER A 111 9.14 -4.25 -15.06
N TYR A 112 8.16 -3.54 -14.47
CA TYR A 112 8.03 -2.09 -14.54
C TYR A 112 8.57 -1.38 -13.29
N ILE A 113 9.20 -2.11 -12.37
CA ILE A 113 9.85 -1.57 -11.18
C ILE A 113 11.30 -1.18 -11.54
N ASP A 114 11.77 -0.05 -11.01
CA ASP A 114 13.17 0.35 -11.13
C ASP A 114 14.03 -0.68 -10.37
N GLN A 115 15.08 -1.19 -11.02
CA GLN A 115 15.87 -2.32 -10.49
C GLN A 115 16.51 -2.01 -9.14
N ASP A 116 16.92 -0.77 -8.92
CA ASP A 116 17.50 -0.28 -7.66
C ASP A 116 16.46 0.01 -6.58
N LYS A 117 15.16 -0.04 -6.91
CA LYS A 117 14.02 0.25 -6.03
C LYS A 117 13.11 -0.96 -5.79
N LEU A 118 13.57 -2.14 -6.15
CA LEU A 118 12.92 -3.40 -5.78
C LEU A 118 13.48 -3.89 -4.45
N LEU A 119 12.59 -4.05 -3.47
CA LEU A 119 12.90 -4.65 -2.16
C LEU A 119 12.07 -5.92 -1.97
N ASN A 120 12.70 -6.95 -1.37
CA ASN A 120 12.03 -8.19 -1.01
C ASN A 120 12.02 -8.35 0.51
N PHE A 121 10.85 -8.53 1.09
CA PHE A 121 10.63 -8.70 2.52
C PHE A 121 10.17 -10.12 2.84
N GLN A 122 10.66 -10.70 3.90
CA GLN A 122 10.13 -11.94 4.49
C GLN A 122 9.03 -11.65 5.50
N TYR A 123 9.08 -10.47 6.15
CA TYR A 123 8.14 -10.10 7.20
C TYR A 123 7.12 -9.06 6.72
N PHE A 124 5.84 -9.45 6.75
CA PHE A 124 4.74 -8.58 6.34
C PHE A 124 4.72 -7.24 7.09
N PHE A 125 4.94 -7.25 8.41
CA PHE A 125 4.89 -6.04 9.22
C PHE A 125 6.03 -5.07 8.94
N VAL A 126 7.21 -5.55 8.55
CA VAL A 126 8.32 -4.67 8.10
C VAL A 126 7.91 -3.96 6.81
N ARG A 127 7.40 -4.72 5.84
CA ARG A 127 6.92 -4.17 4.57
C ARG A 127 5.82 -3.12 4.77
N LYS A 128 4.84 -3.39 5.68
CA LYS A 128 3.77 -2.45 6.01
C LYS A 128 4.30 -1.10 6.51
N VAL A 129 5.29 -1.13 7.38
CA VAL A 129 5.95 0.10 7.86
C VAL A 129 6.53 0.90 6.69
N MET A 130 7.16 0.24 5.71
CA MET A 130 7.73 0.92 4.55
C MET A 130 6.65 1.54 3.65
N PHE A 131 5.52 0.87 3.46
CA PHE A 131 4.39 1.43 2.71
C PHE A 131 3.87 2.74 3.32
N VAL A 132 3.74 2.77 4.63
CA VAL A 132 3.20 3.93 5.35
C VAL A 132 4.25 5.05 5.43
N LYS A 133 5.48 4.72 5.85
CA LYS A 133 6.55 5.69 6.12
C LYS A 133 6.86 6.58 4.92
N TYR A 134 6.93 6.01 3.73
CA TYR A 134 7.35 6.71 2.52
C TYR A 134 6.19 7.17 1.63
N ALA A 135 4.95 6.90 2.03
CA ALA A 135 3.78 7.35 1.30
C ALA A 135 3.31 8.73 1.74
N GLN A 136 2.93 9.54 0.78
CA GLN A 136 2.20 10.80 0.94
C GLN A 136 0.70 10.62 0.62
N GLY A 137 0.23 9.43 0.41
CA GLY A 137 -1.16 9.09 0.17
C GLY A 137 -1.33 7.66 -0.30
N PHE A 138 -2.52 7.15 -0.14
CA PHE A 138 -2.92 5.83 -0.59
C PHE A 138 -4.01 5.92 -1.65
N ILE A 139 -3.79 5.25 -2.77
CA ILE A 139 -4.81 5.02 -3.79
C ILE A 139 -5.18 3.53 -3.74
N VAL A 140 -6.44 3.25 -3.48
CA VAL A 140 -6.92 1.89 -3.24
C VAL A 140 -7.92 1.52 -4.32
N MET A 141 -7.46 0.69 -5.25
CA MET A 141 -8.25 0.11 -6.33
C MET A 141 -9.04 -1.11 -5.82
N PRO A 142 -10.04 -1.60 -6.55
CA PRO A 142 -10.73 -2.84 -6.21
C PRO A 142 -9.74 -3.99 -5.93
N GLY A 143 -9.91 -4.68 -4.78
CA GLY A 143 -8.96 -5.71 -4.37
C GLY A 143 -9.47 -6.64 -3.27
N GLY A 144 -8.70 -7.64 -2.92
CA GLY A 144 -9.04 -8.66 -1.93
C GLY A 144 -8.57 -8.32 -0.51
N LEU A 145 -8.39 -9.36 0.30
CA LEU A 145 -8.03 -9.23 1.73
C LEU A 145 -6.74 -8.46 1.95
N GLY A 146 -5.70 -8.67 1.13
CA GLY A 146 -4.45 -7.92 1.26
C GLY A 146 -4.62 -6.42 0.99
N THR A 147 -5.53 -6.05 0.07
CA THR A 147 -5.87 -4.64 -0.18
C THR A 147 -6.64 -4.04 0.99
N LEU A 148 -7.58 -4.79 1.57
CA LEU A 148 -8.33 -4.36 2.76
C LEU A 148 -7.44 -4.24 4.00
N ASP A 149 -6.48 -5.13 4.16
CA ASP A 149 -5.51 -5.12 5.25
C ASP A 149 -4.69 -3.81 5.27
N GLU A 150 -4.17 -3.38 4.11
CA GLU A 150 -3.46 -2.09 4.01
C GLU A 150 -4.40 -0.89 4.16
N LEU A 151 -5.62 -0.97 3.62
CA LEU A 151 -6.61 0.10 3.77
C LEU A 151 -6.97 0.35 5.23
N PHE A 152 -7.34 -0.70 5.96
CA PHE A 152 -7.75 -0.56 7.35
C PHE A 152 -6.59 -0.19 8.27
N GLU A 153 -5.37 -0.61 7.97
CA GLU A 153 -4.18 -0.13 8.69
C GLU A 153 -4.00 1.38 8.52
N ALA A 154 -4.03 1.88 7.27
CA ALA A 154 -3.92 3.31 7.01
C ALA A 154 -5.01 4.12 7.70
N MET A 155 -6.27 3.68 7.62
CA MET A 155 -7.39 4.32 8.32
C MET A 155 -7.18 4.34 9.83
N THR A 156 -6.72 3.24 10.42
CA THR A 156 -6.48 3.14 11.86
C THR A 156 -5.33 4.04 12.31
N LEU A 157 -4.23 4.08 11.56
CA LEU A 157 -3.08 4.92 11.88
C LEU A 157 -3.43 6.41 11.79
N THR A 158 -4.23 6.80 10.81
CA THR A 158 -4.73 8.17 10.66
C THR A 158 -5.72 8.53 11.76
N GLN A 159 -6.69 7.64 12.06
CA GLN A 159 -7.66 7.82 13.14
C GLN A 159 -7.01 8.01 14.53
N THR A 160 -5.90 7.32 14.76
CA THR A 160 -5.20 7.33 16.07
C THR A 160 -4.06 8.35 16.13
N ASP A 161 -3.93 9.25 15.16
CA ASP A 161 -2.88 10.26 15.06
C ASP A 161 -1.45 9.69 15.17
N ARG A 162 -1.26 8.44 14.69
CA ARG A 162 0.06 7.78 14.69
C ARG A 162 0.91 8.18 13.49
N ILE A 163 0.26 8.68 12.45
CA ILE A 163 0.89 9.24 11.25
C ILE A 163 0.25 10.60 10.96
N SER A 164 0.96 11.43 10.20
CA SER A 164 0.37 12.65 9.65
C SER A 164 -0.85 12.30 8.80
N GLN A 165 -1.83 13.19 8.77
CA GLN A 165 -2.98 13.02 7.88
C GLN A 165 -2.48 13.03 6.43
N PHE A 166 -2.90 12.06 5.64
CA PHE A 166 -2.66 12.00 4.20
C PHE A 166 -3.90 11.45 3.47
N PRO A 167 -4.05 11.75 2.17
CA PRO A 167 -5.25 11.34 1.45
C PRO A 167 -5.31 9.82 1.25
N ILE A 168 -6.41 9.19 1.67
CA ILE A 168 -6.77 7.82 1.35
C ILE A 168 -7.87 7.89 0.29
N ILE A 169 -7.59 7.42 -0.93
CA ILE A 169 -8.47 7.57 -2.08
C ILE A 169 -8.95 6.20 -2.56
N LEU A 170 -10.22 5.90 -2.34
CA LEU A 170 -10.88 4.69 -2.82
C LEU A 170 -11.39 4.91 -4.24
N VAL A 171 -10.90 4.15 -5.20
CA VAL A 171 -11.31 4.23 -6.61
C VAL A 171 -12.30 3.12 -6.93
N GLY A 172 -13.45 3.49 -7.52
CA GLY A 172 -14.52 2.55 -7.86
C GLY A 172 -15.68 2.59 -6.88
N LYS A 173 -16.52 3.64 -6.96
CA LYS A 173 -17.69 3.85 -6.09
C LYS A 173 -18.58 2.63 -5.99
N THR A 174 -18.84 1.98 -7.11
CA THR A 174 -19.70 0.78 -7.16
C THR A 174 -19.10 -0.37 -6.35
N TYR A 175 -17.79 -0.60 -6.45
CA TYR A 175 -17.10 -1.66 -5.73
C TYR A 175 -17.11 -1.41 -4.21
N TRP A 176 -16.76 -0.21 -3.79
CA TRP A 176 -16.62 0.15 -2.38
C TRP A 176 -17.94 0.39 -1.65
N LYS A 177 -19.05 0.61 -2.38
CA LYS A 177 -20.36 0.92 -1.81
C LYS A 177 -20.80 -0.06 -0.72
N GLY A 178 -20.58 -1.37 -0.94
CA GLY A 178 -20.98 -2.39 0.02
C GLY A 178 -20.23 -2.27 1.34
N LEU A 179 -18.91 -2.08 1.29
CA LEU A 179 -18.08 -1.88 2.47
C LEU A 179 -18.44 -0.61 3.23
N ILE A 180 -18.59 0.49 2.52
CA ILE A 180 -18.93 1.79 3.12
C ILE A 180 -20.33 1.75 3.76
N ASN A 181 -21.29 1.10 3.11
CA ASN A 181 -22.62 0.92 3.70
C ASN A 181 -22.54 0.06 4.98
N TRP A 182 -21.78 -1.02 4.97
CA TRP A 182 -21.58 -1.83 6.18
C TRP A 182 -20.92 -1.03 7.30
N MET A 183 -19.93 -0.20 7.03
CA MET A 183 -19.32 0.69 8.02
C MET A 183 -20.36 1.65 8.62
N LYS A 184 -21.24 2.23 7.80
CA LYS A 184 -22.31 3.13 8.25
C LYS A 184 -23.38 2.41 9.06
N GLU A 185 -23.92 1.32 8.52
CA GLU A 185 -25.08 0.63 9.10
C GLU A 185 -24.72 -0.28 10.29
N THR A 186 -23.44 -0.64 10.44
CA THR A 186 -22.95 -1.51 11.49
C THR A 186 -21.99 -0.80 12.41
N LEU A 187 -20.81 -0.41 11.93
CA LEU A 187 -19.77 0.13 12.81
C LEU A 187 -20.18 1.47 13.43
N LEU A 188 -20.69 2.40 12.63
CA LEU A 188 -21.10 3.71 13.13
C LEU A 188 -22.35 3.58 14.00
N LYS A 189 -23.37 2.85 13.54
CA LYS A 189 -24.62 2.66 14.29
C LYS A 189 -24.40 1.99 15.65
N GLU A 190 -23.46 1.07 15.75
CA GLU A 190 -23.08 0.43 17.00
C GLU A 190 -21.99 1.18 17.78
N SER A 191 -21.66 2.40 17.38
CA SER A 191 -20.65 3.26 18.01
C SER A 191 -19.27 2.59 18.13
N LYS A 192 -18.88 1.80 17.10
CA LYS A 192 -17.55 1.22 16.99
C LYS A 192 -16.56 2.17 16.30
N ILE A 193 -17.09 3.12 15.54
CA ILE A 193 -16.37 4.23 14.91
C ILE A 193 -17.14 5.53 15.12
N SER A 194 -16.48 6.67 14.91
CA SER A 194 -17.07 8.01 14.94
C SER A 194 -17.55 8.43 13.54
N PRO A 195 -18.43 9.44 13.41
CA PRO A 195 -18.77 10.01 12.12
C PRO A 195 -17.55 10.55 11.35
N ASP A 196 -16.55 11.07 12.04
CA ASP A 196 -15.34 11.64 11.43
C ASP A 196 -14.47 10.56 10.76
N ASP A 197 -14.53 9.32 11.24
CA ASP A 197 -13.82 8.20 10.63
C ASP A 197 -14.32 7.90 9.20
N LEU A 198 -15.58 8.21 8.90
CA LEU A 198 -16.15 8.07 7.56
C LEU A 198 -15.72 9.21 6.61
N ASN A 199 -15.15 10.28 7.14
CA ASN A 199 -14.62 11.40 6.38
C ASN A 199 -13.11 11.28 6.12
N SER A 200 -12.46 10.21 6.62
CA SER A 200 -11.02 9.98 6.49
C SER A 200 -10.56 9.52 5.10
N PHE A 201 -11.48 9.30 4.16
CA PHE A 201 -11.18 8.85 2.81
C PHE A 201 -12.03 9.53 1.75
N TYR A 202 -11.50 9.59 0.54
CA TYR A 202 -12.20 10.06 -0.65
C TYR A 202 -12.72 8.87 -1.46
N LEU A 203 -13.88 9.03 -2.12
CA LEU A 203 -14.48 7.98 -2.95
C LEU A 203 -14.72 8.54 -4.36
N VAL A 204 -13.97 8.00 -5.33
CA VAL A 204 -13.88 8.54 -6.69
C VAL A 204 -13.98 7.42 -7.75
N ASP A 205 -14.16 7.78 -9.02
CA ASP A 205 -14.24 6.84 -10.14
C ASP A 205 -13.22 7.13 -11.25
N THR A 206 -12.62 8.32 -11.28
CA THR A 206 -11.83 8.77 -12.42
C THR A 206 -10.42 9.22 -12.03
N GLN A 207 -9.50 9.19 -13.00
CA GLN A 207 -8.17 9.75 -12.84
C GLN A 207 -8.21 11.24 -12.43
N ALA A 208 -9.08 12.02 -13.06
CA ALA A 208 -9.18 13.46 -12.78
C ALA A 208 -9.55 13.73 -11.32
N GLU A 209 -10.55 13.00 -10.78
CA GLU A 209 -10.94 13.09 -9.37
C GLU A 209 -9.77 12.70 -8.42
N VAL A 210 -8.99 11.67 -8.76
CA VAL A 210 -7.81 11.26 -7.95
C VAL A 210 -6.77 12.38 -7.90
N LEU A 211 -6.44 12.97 -9.06
CA LEU A 211 -5.43 14.04 -9.13
C LEU A 211 -5.92 15.31 -8.42
N ASP A 212 -7.21 15.62 -8.51
CA ASP A 212 -7.82 16.73 -7.80
C ASP A 212 -7.77 16.55 -6.28
N CYS A 213 -8.09 15.35 -5.78
CA CYS A 213 -7.95 15.03 -4.36
C CYS A 213 -6.53 15.26 -3.85
N LEU A 214 -5.50 14.77 -4.57
CA LEU A 214 -4.10 14.95 -4.19
C LEU A 214 -3.69 16.43 -4.23
N SER A 215 -4.03 17.13 -5.30
CA SER A 215 -3.68 18.54 -5.48
C SER A 215 -4.35 19.43 -4.44
N THR A 216 -5.63 19.19 -4.14
CA THR A 216 -6.39 19.94 -3.15
C THR A 216 -5.86 19.69 -1.75
N PHE A 217 -5.52 18.45 -1.41
CA PHE A 217 -4.99 18.11 -0.09
C PHE A 217 -3.65 18.82 0.17
N TYR A 218 -2.76 18.84 -0.82
CA TYR A 218 -1.43 19.42 -0.69
C TYR A 218 -1.32 20.91 -1.12
N ALA A 219 -2.42 21.53 -1.56
CA ALA A 219 -2.44 22.97 -1.84
C ALA A 219 -2.14 23.84 -0.59
N GLN A 220 -2.21 23.27 0.61
CA GLN A 220 -2.00 23.96 1.89
C GLN A 220 -0.62 23.68 2.52
N ASP A 221 0.38 23.25 1.74
CA ASP A 221 1.75 22.96 2.20
C ASP A 221 1.87 21.95 3.37
N ASN A 222 1.01 20.94 3.41
CA ASN A 222 0.97 19.94 4.49
C ASN A 222 1.90 18.74 4.22
N PHE A 223 3.06 18.95 3.59
CA PHE A 223 4.06 17.89 3.43
C PHE A 223 4.78 17.61 4.75
N MET A 224 4.46 16.49 5.37
CA MET A 224 5.17 16.01 6.56
C MET A 224 5.55 14.54 6.35
N PRO A 225 6.78 14.14 6.71
CA PRO A 225 7.12 12.72 6.75
C PRO A 225 6.23 11.98 7.75
N ASN A 226 5.88 10.74 7.46
CA ASN A 226 5.02 9.92 8.33
C ASN A 226 5.79 9.25 9.48
N PHE A 227 6.68 9.78 10.15
CA PHE A 227 7.56 9.32 11.23
C PHE A 227 9.02 9.08 10.84
#